data_9dc9864d15a2d62f9c161d2779502985
#
_entry.id   9dc9864d15a2d62f9c161d2779502985
#
_cell.length_a   1.000
_cell.length_b   1.000
_cell.length_c   1.000
_cell.angle_alpha   90.00
_cell.angle_beta   90.00
_cell.angle_gamma   90.00
#
_symmetry.space_group_name_H-M   'P 1'
#
loop_
_entity.id
_entity.type
_entity.pdbx_description
1 polymer ?
#
loop_
_entity_poly.entity_id
_entity_poly.type
_entity_poly.pdbx_seq_one_letter_code
_entity_poly.pdbx_strand_id
1 'polypeptide(L)'
;PDLHLLKSEARKIELDLKTSNDISQIYLSGFPDEEIEISVRENSLSELGISIAQVAQAIRATNIETTGGIIKGDKEELIIRGRYKEYTATELKDIVIRADRDGRIVRLSDVADVTDKWAEGDPSRNWFNGKPSVSITVNSLNTESILDVTEYVRSYIEAYNARGGDVKIDIVLDQSVVLNQRIDLLVNNGVIGFLLVLLFLALFLNLRL
;
A
#
# COMPACT_ATOMS: atom_id res chain seq x y z
N PRO A 1 -4.63 -14.05 10.39
CA PRO A 1 -5.28 -13.45 9.23
C PRO A 1 -4.53 -13.78 7.95
N ASP A 2 -5.27 -13.94 6.85
CA ASP A 2 -4.71 -14.12 5.51
C ASP A 2 -4.05 -12.82 5.03
N LEU A 3 -3.06 -12.94 4.13
CA LEU A 3 -2.31 -11.80 3.61
C LEU A 3 -3.21 -10.84 2.79
N HIS A 4 -4.21 -11.37 2.07
CA HIS A 4 -5.20 -10.56 1.36
C HIS A 4 -6.04 -9.70 2.33
N LEU A 5 -6.45 -10.28 3.47
CA LEU A 5 -7.15 -9.53 4.50
C LEU A 5 -6.26 -8.42 5.09
N LEU A 6 -4.99 -8.75 5.40
CA LEU A 6 -4.05 -7.76 5.91
C LEU A 6 -3.83 -6.61 4.93
N LYS A 7 -3.68 -6.90 3.63
CA LYS A 7 -3.53 -5.89 2.59
C LYS A 7 -4.78 -5.01 2.47
N SER A 8 -5.97 -5.64 2.45
CA SER A 8 -7.23 -4.90 2.33
C SER A 8 -7.47 -3.97 3.52
N GLU A 9 -7.16 -4.43 4.73
CA GLU A 9 -7.24 -3.59 5.94
C GLU A 9 -6.17 -2.48 5.90
N ALA A 10 -4.93 -2.78 5.48
CA ALA A 10 -3.90 -1.76 5.34
C ALA A 10 -4.28 -0.67 4.32
N ARG A 11 -4.96 -1.02 3.21
CA ARG A 11 -5.51 -0.06 2.25
C ARG A 11 -6.60 0.82 2.85
N LYS A 12 -7.51 0.25 3.64
CA LYS A 12 -8.53 1.04 4.35
C LYS A 12 -7.89 2.02 5.32
N ILE A 13 -6.90 1.55 6.10
CA ILE A 13 -6.15 2.39 7.04
C ILE A 13 -5.42 3.52 6.28
N GLU A 14 -4.79 3.21 5.14
CA GLU A 14 -4.16 4.22 4.28
C GLU A 14 -5.15 5.31 3.84
N LEU A 15 -6.34 4.91 3.39
CA LEU A 15 -7.38 5.85 2.97
C LEU A 15 -7.89 6.69 4.14
N ASP A 16 -8.13 6.07 5.29
CA ASP A 16 -8.56 6.77 6.49
C ASP A 16 -7.51 7.79 6.95
N LEU A 17 -6.23 7.41 7.01
CA LEU A 17 -5.16 8.31 7.41
C LEU A 17 -4.95 9.46 6.43
N LYS A 18 -5.15 9.24 5.13
CA LYS A 18 -5.09 10.29 4.09
C LYS A 18 -6.24 11.28 4.14
N THR A 19 -7.27 11.07 4.96
CA THR A 19 -8.30 12.08 5.19
C THR A 19 -7.78 13.27 6.03
N SER A 20 -6.68 13.07 6.76
CA SER A 20 -5.98 14.18 7.43
C SER A 20 -5.18 14.99 6.41
N ASN A 21 -5.29 16.33 6.50
CA ASN A 21 -4.51 17.25 5.66
C ASN A 21 -3.01 17.25 6.00
N ASP A 22 -2.64 16.69 7.14
CA ASP A 22 -1.26 16.67 7.66
C ASP A 22 -0.49 15.42 7.26
N ILE A 23 -1.11 14.49 6.51
CA ILE A 23 -0.50 13.24 6.06
C ILE A 23 -0.54 13.14 4.55
N SER A 24 0.60 13.40 3.91
CA SER A 24 0.71 13.38 2.44
C SER A 24 1.32 12.09 1.89
N GLN A 25 2.16 11.40 2.67
CA GLN A 25 2.91 10.25 2.17
C GLN A 25 2.73 9.03 3.06
N ILE A 26 2.09 8.00 2.49
CA ILE A 26 1.93 6.70 3.12
C ILE A 26 2.44 5.63 2.14
N TYR A 27 3.25 4.71 2.65
CA TYR A 27 3.76 3.56 1.89
C TYR A 27 3.33 2.27 2.57
N LEU A 28 2.81 1.35 1.77
CA LEU A 28 2.48 0.00 2.20
C LEU A 28 3.56 -0.96 1.72
N SER A 29 3.95 -1.91 2.57
CA SER A 29 4.91 -2.95 2.23
C SER A 29 4.68 -4.22 3.05
N GLY A 30 5.35 -5.32 2.67
CA GLY A 30 5.24 -6.59 3.39
C GLY A 30 4.27 -7.58 2.74
N PHE A 31 3.92 -7.32 1.49
CA PHE A 31 3.18 -8.25 0.63
C PHE A 31 3.79 -8.22 -0.77
N PRO A 32 3.73 -9.34 -1.51
CA PRO A 32 4.15 -9.40 -2.90
C PRO A 32 3.26 -8.52 -3.80
N ASP A 33 3.75 -8.20 -4.98
CA ASP A 33 2.91 -7.58 -6.00
C ASP A 33 1.75 -8.51 -6.36
N GLU A 34 0.61 -7.92 -6.68
CA GLU A 34 -0.54 -8.68 -7.21
C GLU A 34 -0.40 -8.86 -8.70
N GLU A 35 -0.68 -10.05 -9.15
CA GLU A 35 -0.73 -10.42 -10.56
C GLU A 35 -2.09 -11.04 -10.88
N ILE A 36 -2.58 -10.78 -12.09
CA ILE A 36 -3.76 -11.47 -12.61
C ILE A 36 -3.27 -12.55 -13.55
N GLU A 37 -3.47 -13.81 -13.16
CA GLU A 37 -3.19 -14.94 -14.02
C GLU A 37 -4.36 -15.19 -14.96
N ILE A 38 -4.06 -15.27 -16.25
CA ILE A 38 -5.02 -15.63 -17.31
C ILE A 38 -4.57 -16.96 -17.91
N SER A 39 -5.19 -18.04 -17.46
CA SER A 39 -4.92 -19.41 -17.92
C SER A 39 -5.85 -19.78 -19.05
N VAL A 40 -5.33 -19.86 -20.26
CA VAL A 40 -6.13 -20.09 -21.48
C VAL A 40 -6.46 -21.57 -21.64
N ARG A 41 -7.73 -21.89 -21.93
CA ARG A 41 -8.19 -23.26 -22.19
C ARG A 41 -8.09 -23.59 -23.70
N GLU A 42 -7.11 -24.42 -24.07
CA GLU A 42 -6.86 -24.79 -25.48
C GLU A 42 -8.08 -25.38 -26.17
N ASN A 43 -8.85 -26.22 -25.49
CA ASN A 43 -10.06 -26.80 -26.04
C ASN A 43 -11.07 -25.71 -26.43
N SER A 44 -11.30 -24.74 -25.54
CA SER A 44 -12.22 -23.62 -25.80
C SER A 44 -11.73 -22.73 -26.95
N LEU A 45 -10.42 -22.48 -27.03
CA LEU A 45 -9.83 -21.74 -28.15
C LEU A 45 -10.06 -22.44 -29.47
N SER A 46 -9.81 -23.76 -29.54
CA SER A 46 -9.97 -24.57 -30.74
C SER A 46 -11.43 -24.64 -31.19
N GLU A 47 -12.37 -24.86 -30.26
CA GLU A 47 -13.81 -24.92 -30.54
C GLU A 47 -14.36 -23.58 -31.06
N LEU A 48 -13.84 -22.46 -30.55
CA LEU A 48 -14.29 -21.14 -30.96
C LEU A 48 -13.45 -20.54 -32.09
N GLY A 49 -12.40 -21.21 -32.53
CA GLY A 49 -11.50 -20.77 -33.62
C GLY A 49 -10.76 -19.44 -33.22
N ILE A 50 -10.35 -19.34 -31.98
CA ILE A 50 -9.65 -18.17 -31.44
C ILE A 50 -8.19 -18.55 -31.17
N SER A 51 -7.27 -17.68 -31.54
CA SER A 51 -5.84 -17.83 -31.21
C SER A 51 -5.46 -17.12 -29.94
N ILE A 52 -4.40 -17.58 -29.28
CA ILE A 52 -3.81 -16.89 -28.10
C ILE A 52 -3.43 -15.45 -28.43
N ALA A 53 -2.95 -15.20 -29.67
CA ALA A 53 -2.62 -13.84 -30.11
C ALA A 53 -3.85 -12.92 -30.15
N GLN A 54 -5.02 -13.41 -30.53
CA GLN A 54 -6.27 -12.64 -30.50
C GLN A 54 -6.70 -12.33 -29.07
N VAL A 55 -6.56 -13.27 -28.14
CA VAL A 55 -6.80 -13.04 -26.72
C VAL A 55 -5.86 -11.94 -26.18
N ALA A 56 -4.56 -12.07 -26.44
CA ALA A 56 -3.57 -11.09 -26.03
C ALA A 56 -3.83 -9.70 -26.63
N GLN A 57 -4.26 -9.64 -27.89
CA GLN A 57 -4.60 -8.38 -28.56
C GLN A 57 -5.84 -7.73 -27.98
N ALA A 58 -6.89 -8.50 -27.69
CA ALA A 58 -8.10 -7.99 -27.05
C ALA A 58 -7.82 -7.40 -25.67
N ILE A 59 -7.02 -8.09 -24.86
CA ILE A 59 -6.59 -7.59 -23.54
C ILE A 59 -5.81 -6.27 -23.69
N ARG A 60 -4.85 -6.20 -24.62
CA ARG A 60 -4.08 -4.96 -24.88
C ARG A 60 -4.95 -3.82 -25.40
N ALA A 61 -5.93 -4.13 -26.27
CA ALA A 61 -6.80 -3.12 -26.88
C ALA A 61 -7.78 -2.49 -25.87
N THR A 62 -8.05 -3.15 -24.76
CA THR A 62 -8.91 -2.61 -23.71
C THR A 62 -8.24 -1.45 -22.95
N ASN A 63 -7.06 -0.99 -23.40
CA ASN A 63 -6.26 0.11 -22.83
C ASN A 63 -6.05 -0.05 -21.32
N ILE A 64 -5.92 -1.32 -20.93
CA ILE A 64 -5.56 -1.66 -19.57
C ILE A 64 -4.07 -1.37 -19.46
N GLU A 65 -3.71 -0.27 -18.82
CA GLU A 65 -2.36 -0.09 -18.28
C GLU A 65 -2.18 -1.08 -17.13
N THR A 66 -2.17 -2.36 -17.48
CA THR A 66 -1.92 -3.41 -16.52
C THR A 66 -0.43 -3.65 -16.40
N THR A 67 -0.01 -3.69 -15.18
CA THR A 67 1.30 -4.15 -14.80
C THR A 67 1.10 -5.34 -13.88
N GLY A 68 0.98 -6.52 -14.41
CA GLY A 68 1.07 -7.73 -13.62
C GLY A 68 0.03 -8.77 -14.00
N GLY A 69 0.39 -9.67 -14.88
CA GLY A 69 -0.36 -10.85 -15.20
C GLY A 69 0.47 -11.78 -16.04
N ILE A 70 0.19 -13.07 -15.95
CA ILE A 70 0.81 -14.11 -16.75
C ILE A 70 -0.29 -14.78 -17.56
N ILE A 71 -0.14 -14.83 -18.88
CA ILE A 71 -0.95 -15.70 -19.74
C ILE A 71 -0.16 -16.98 -19.93
N LYS A 72 -0.65 -18.09 -19.37
CA LYS A 72 -0.04 -19.42 -19.53
C LYS A 72 -0.77 -20.20 -20.61
N GLY A 73 -0.02 -20.64 -21.63
CA GLY A 73 -0.39 -21.68 -22.58
C GLY A 73 0.67 -22.77 -22.52
N ASP A 74 0.38 -23.96 -23.07
CA ASP A 74 1.30 -25.12 -23.02
C ASP A 74 2.66 -24.87 -23.68
N LYS A 75 2.79 -23.83 -24.51
CA LYS A 75 4.02 -23.50 -25.25
C LYS A 75 4.49 -22.05 -25.10
N GLU A 76 3.67 -21.14 -24.58
CA GLU A 76 3.98 -19.72 -24.45
C GLU A 76 3.42 -19.16 -23.15
N GLU A 77 4.25 -18.38 -22.45
CA GLU A 77 3.87 -17.65 -21.24
C GLU A 77 4.01 -16.16 -21.53
N LEU A 78 2.91 -15.41 -21.40
CA LEU A 78 2.91 -13.97 -21.57
C LEU A 78 2.72 -13.28 -20.21
N ILE A 79 3.75 -12.57 -19.76
CA ILE A 79 3.70 -11.80 -18.50
C ILE A 79 3.22 -10.39 -18.80
N ILE A 80 2.16 -9.96 -18.16
CA ILE A 80 1.65 -8.59 -18.23
C ILE A 80 1.91 -7.91 -16.89
N ARG A 81 2.72 -6.84 -16.87
CA ARG A 81 3.03 -6.07 -15.66
C ARG A 81 2.36 -4.69 -15.71
N GLY A 82 1.54 -4.30 -14.72
CA GLY A 82 0.87 -3.03 -14.57
C GLY A 82 1.23 -2.29 -13.29
N ARG A 83 1.42 -0.95 -13.35
CA ARG A 83 1.55 -0.08 -12.18
C ARG A 83 0.27 0.73 -11.98
N TYR A 84 -0.42 0.52 -10.84
CA TYR A 84 -1.46 1.40 -10.33
C TYR A 84 -2.78 1.52 -11.10
N LYS A 85 -3.45 0.42 -11.44
CA LYS A 85 -4.91 0.42 -11.61
C LYS A 85 -5.48 -0.86 -11.01
N GLU A 86 -6.47 -0.71 -10.14
CA GLU A 86 -7.17 -1.81 -9.47
C GLU A 86 -8.15 -2.47 -10.43
N TYR A 87 -7.65 -3.27 -11.38
CA TYR A 87 -8.49 -4.24 -12.07
C TYR A 87 -8.49 -5.53 -11.27
N THR A 88 -9.67 -6.03 -10.98
CA THR A 88 -9.86 -7.34 -10.39
C THR A 88 -9.98 -8.38 -11.50
N ALA A 89 -9.65 -9.64 -11.21
CA ALA A 89 -9.88 -10.75 -12.13
C ALA A 89 -11.34 -10.77 -12.64
N THR A 90 -12.28 -10.31 -11.81
CA THR A 90 -13.71 -10.25 -12.15
C THR A 90 -13.99 -9.28 -13.31
N GLU A 91 -13.36 -8.12 -13.33
CA GLU A 91 -13.56 -7.13 -14.41
C GLU A 91 -12.94 -7.60 -15.72
N LEU A 92 -11.80 -8.30 -15.66
CA LEU A 92 -11.15 -8.83 -16.86
C LEU A 92 -11.96 -9.96 -17.53
N LYS A 93 -12.73 -10.73 -16.78
CA LYS A 93 -13.57 -11.81 -17.31
C LYS A 93 -14.55 -11.33 -18.40
N ASP A 94 -14.99 -10.09 -18.31
CA ASP A 94 -15.98 -9.50 -19.21
C ASP A 94 -15.41 -8.91 -20.50
N ILE A 95 -14.07 -8.92 -20.67
CA ILE A 95 -13.42 -8.43 -21.89
C ILE A 95 -13.94 -9.22 -23.10
N VAL A 96 -14.39 -8.48 -24.12
CA VAL A 96 -14.84 -9.06 -25.39
C VAL A 96 -13.64 -9.39 -26.26
N ILE A 97 -13.44 -10.68 -26.54
CA ILE A 97 -12.39 -11.18 -27.44
C ILE A 97 -12.83 -11.06 -28.87
N ARG A 98 -14.08 -11.44 -29.15
CA ARG A 98 -14.67 -11.41 -30.51
C ARG A 98 -16.18 -11.16 -30.46
N ALA A 99 -16.64 -10.31 -31.37
CA ALA A 99 -18.06 -10.12 -31.64
C ALA A 99 -18.33 -10.43 -33.11
N ASP A 100 -19.13 -11.45 -33.37
CA ASP A 100 -19.49 -11.89 -34.70
C ASP A 100 -20.69 -11.08 -35.23
N ARG A 101 -20.88 -11.04 -36.57
CA ARG A 101 -21.95 -10.25 -37.21
C ARG A 101 -23.35 -10.79 -36.93
N ASP A 102 -23.45 -12.03 -36.51
CA ASP A 102 -24.69 -12.72 -36.09
C ASP A 102 -25.04 -12.41 -34.60
N GLY A 103 -24.28 -11.52 -33.95
CA GLY A 103 -24.51 -11.08 -32.59
C GLY A 103 -23.89 -11.98 -31.51
N ARG A 104 -23.12 -13.01 -31.92
CA ARG A 104 -22.41 -13.86 -30.98
C ARG A 104 -21.20 -13.09 -30.38
N ILE A 105 -21.14 -13.01 -29.09
CA ILE A 105 -20.05 -12.38 -28.34
C ILE A 105 -19.28 -13.46 -27.61
N VAL A 106 -17.95 -13.49 -27.78
CA VAL A 106 -17.04 -14.34 -27.02
C VAL A 106 -16.25 -13.46 -26.05
N ARG A 107 -16.35 -13.77 -24.75
CA ARG A 107 -15.66 -13.07 -23.69
C ARG A 107 -14.41 -13.82 -23.24
N LEU A 108 -13.56 -13.16 -22.48
CA LEU A 108 -12.37 -13.78 -21.91
C LEU A 108 -12.72 -14.97 -21.00
N SER A 109 -13.79 -14.86 -20.22
CA SER A 109 -14.31 -15.96 -19.39
C SER A 109 -14.70 -17.22 -20.17
N ASP A 110 -15.01 -17.11 -21.47
CA ASP A 110 -15.38 -18.27 -22.29
C ASP A 110 -14.16 -19.10 -22.72
N VAL A 111 -12.97 -18.47 -22.75
CA VAL A 111 -11.73 -19.06 -23.26
C VAL A 111 -10.61 -19.17 -22.23
N ALA A 112 -10.74 -18.52 -21.09
CA ALA A 112 -9.69 -18.49 -20.06
C ALA A 112 -10.26 -18.49 -18.64
N ASP A 113 -9.45 -18.98 -17.70
CA ASP A 113 -9.67 -18.82 -16.28
C ASP A 113 -8.85 -17.63 -15.82
N VAL A 114 -9.50 -16.68 -15.15
CA VAL A 114 -8.88 -15.43 -14.67
C VAL A 114 -8.91 -15.43 -13.17
N THR A 115 -7.74 -15.36 -12.54
CA THR A 115 -7.57 -15.42 -11.09
C THR A 115 -6.58 -14.38 -10.60
N ASP A 116 -6.89 -13.75 -9.46
CA ASP A 116 -5.95 -12.88 -8.75
C ASP A 116 -4.94 -13.76 -7.99
N LYS A 117 -3.66 -13.50 -8.17
CA LYS A 117 -2.56 -14.19 -7.51
C LYS A 117 -1.52 -13.21 -6.98
N TRP A 118 -0.66 -13.69 -6.09
CA TRP A 118 0.56 -13.01 -5.73
C TRP A 118 1.66 -13.34 -6.73
N ALA A 119 2.50 -12.35 -7.07
CA ALA A 119 3.64 -12.53 -7.95
C ALA A 119 4.54 -13.68 -7.45
N GLU A 120 4.84 -14.60 -8.35
CA GLU A 120 5.71 -15.74 -8.05
C GLU A 120 7.17 -15.26 -7.86
N GLY A 121 7.82 -15.75 -6.80
CA GLY A 121 9.24 -15.44 -6.53
C GLY A 121 9.51 -14.11 -5.86
N ASP A 122 8.48 -13.32 -5.55
CA ASP A 122 8.64 -12.09 -4.76
C ASP A 122 8.77 -12.45 -3.26
N PRO A 123 9.94 -12.15 -2.61
CA PRO A 123 10.15 -12.43 -1.20
C PRO A 123 9.50 -11.39 -0.26
N SER A 124 8.76 -10.42 -0.78
CA SER A 124 8.21 -9.26 -0.04
C SER A 124 7.13 -9.66 0.96
N ARG A 125 7.53 -10.43 1.98
CA ARG A 125 6.64 -10.82 3.09
C ARG A 125 7.24 -10.41 4.41
N ASN A 126 6.48 -9.66 5.20
CA ASN A 126 6.88 -9.26 6.54
C ASN A 126 6.26 -10.18 7.60
N TRP A 127 7.01 -10.33 8.69
CA TRP A 127 6.60 -11.09 9.87
C TRP A 127 6.85 -10.25 11.11
N PHE A 128 5.86 -10.19 11.96
CA PHE A 128 5.97 -9.53 13.25
C PHE A 128 5.54 -10.48 14.36
N ASN A 129 6.42 -10.72 15.32
CA ASN A 129 6.20 -11.69 16.42
C ASN A 129 5.74 -13.08 15.92
N GLY A 130 6.35 -13.58 14.82
CA GLY A 130 6.04 -14.89 14.24
C GLY A 130 4.70 -14.97 13.48
N LYS A 131 4.04 -13.85 13.23
CA LYS A 131 2.79 -13.77 12.47
C LYS A 131 3.00 -12.96 11.18
N PRO A 132 2.30 -13.29 10.08
CA PRO A 132 2.30 -12.46 8.89
C PRO A 132 1.86 -11.02 9.23
N SER A 133 2.55 -10.06 8.66
CA SER A 133 2.29 -8.64 8.92
C SER A 133 2.45 -7.79 7.67
N VAL A 134 1.81 -6.63 7.65
CA VAL A 134 1.95 -5.60 6.64
C VAL A 134 2.47 -4.34 7.34
N SER A 135 3.42 -3.66 6.72
CA SER A 135 3.96 -2.41 7.25
C SER A 135 3.29 -1.23 6.56
N ILE A 136 2.87 -0.27 7.38
CA ILE A 136 2.37 1.04 6.94
C ILE A 136 3.39 2.07 7.41
N THR A 137 4.07 2.72 6.48
CA THR A 137 5.03 3.77 6.77
C THR A 137 4.39 5.11 6.47
N VAL A 138 4.24 5.94 7.50
CA VAL A 138 3.73 7.31 7.39
C VAL A 138 4.91 8.26 7.44
N ASN A 139 5.09 9.06 6.39
CA ASN A 139 6.13 10.07 6.30
C ASN A 139 5.50 11.46 6.31
N SER A 140 6.09 12.39 7.06
CA SER A 140 5.73 13.81 6.99
C SER A 140 6.59 14.54 5.96
N LEU A 141 5.98 15.49 5.26
CA LEU A 141 6.70 16.45 4.41
C LEU A 141 7.29 17.58 5.26
N ASN A 142 8.23 18.35 4.69
CA ASN A 142 8.86 19.50 5.38
C ASN A 142 7.88 20.59 5.84
N THR A 143 6.67 20.60 5.29
CA THR A 143 5.59 21.52 5.64
C THR A 143 4.66 20.99 6.73
N GLU A 144 4.81 19.75 7.11
CA GLU A 144 3.97 19.04 8.08
C GLU A 144 4.69 18.91 9.43
N SER A 145 3.94 19.05 10.51
CA SER A 145 4.49 18.85 11.87
C SER A 145 4.57 17.36 12.19
N ILE A 146 5.78 16.84 12.37
CA ILE A 146 5.98 15.44 12.77
C ILE A 146 5.23 15.11 14.07
N LEU A 147 5.15 16.05 15.01
CA LEU A 147 4.48 15.82 16.30
C LEU A 147 2.97 15.68 16.12
N ASP A 148 2.35 16.56 15.30
CA ASP A 148 0.91 16.55 15.05
C ASP A 148 0.51 15.29 14.27
N VAL A 149 1.29 14.93 13.23
CA VAL A 149 1.13 13.67 12.48
C VAL A 149 1.20 12.47 13.41
N THR A 150 2.18 12.44 14.31
CA THR A 150 2.34 11.30 15.24
C THR A 150 1.19 11.21 16.23
N GLU A 151 0.73 12.32 16.77
CA GLU A 151 -0.41 12.36 17.72
C GLU A 151 -1.69 11.87 17.03
N TYR A 152 -1.94 12.34 15.81
CA TYR A 152 -3.08 11.87 15.00
C TYR A 152 -3.02 10.36 14.74
N VAL A 153 -1.86 9.87 14.29
CA VAL A 153 -1.67 8.43 13.98
C VAL A 153 -1.83 7.58 15.25
N ARG A 154 -1.31 8.01 16.39
CA ARG A 154 -1.47 7.29 17.66
C ARG A 154 -2.94 7.21 18.08
N SER A 155 -3.65 8.33 18.03
CA SER A 155 -5.08 8.38 18.33
C SER A 155 -5.90 7.47 17.41
N TYR A 156 -5.55 7.45 16.12
CA TYR A 156 -6.17 6.55 15.16
C TYR A 156 -5.93 5.08 15.51
N ILE A 157 -4.68 4.71 15.84
CA ILE A 157 -4.31 3.33 16.22
C ILE A 157 -5.07 2.88 17.47
N GLU A 158 -5.15 3.73 18.49
CA GLU A 158 -5.91 3.42 19.71
C GLU A 158 -7.38 3.19 19.40
N ALA A 159 -8.00 4.07 18.60
CA ALA A 159 -9.39 3.95 18.19
C ALA A 159 -9.63 2.70 17.32
N TYR A 160 -8.70 2.38 16.41
CA TYR A 160 -8.79 1.19 15.58
C TYR A 160 -8.71 -0.08 16.42
N ASN A 161 -7.73 -0.19 17.30
CA ASN A 161 -7.54 -1.37 18.15
C ASN A 161 -8.67 -1.55 19.18
N ALA A 162 -9.29 -0.46 19.64
CA ALA A 162 -10.42 -0.48 20.56
C ALA A 162 -11.70 -1.06 19.94
N ARG A 163 -11.86 -1.02 18.61
CA ARG A 163 -13.02 -1.60 17.91
C ARG A 163 -13.05 -3.13 18.02
N GLY A 164 -11.90 -3.75 18.30
CA GLY A 164 -11.75 -5.20 18.28
C GLY A 164 -11.81 -5.76 16.87
N GLY A 165 -11.00 -6.76 16.56
CA GLY A 165 -10.97 -7.38 15.24
C GLY A 165 -9.83 -8.38 15.15
N ASP A 166 -9.74 -9.06 14.00
CA ASP A 166 -8.70 -10.06 13.73
C ASP A 166 -7.34 -9.43 13.41
N VAL A 167 -7.33 -8.14 13.09
CA VAL A 167 -6.14 -7.36 12.76
C VAL A 167 -5.90 -6.32 13.85
N LYS A 168 -4.64 -6.21 14.30
CA LYS A 168 -4.18 -5.19 15.24
C LYS A 168 -3.04 -4.39 14.64
N ILE A 169 -2.95 -3.13 15.02
CA ILE A 169 -1.89 -2.22 14.63
C ILE A 169 -0.95 -2.03 15.81
N ASP A 170 0.35 -2.28 15.59
CA ASP A 170 1.42 -2.04 16.53
C ASP A 170 2.42 -1.00 15.97
N ILE A 171 2.90 -0.10 16.81
CA ILE A 171 3.92 0.87 16.43
C ILE A 171 5.29 0.21 16.59
N VAL A 172 6.00 0.04 15.48
CA VAL A 172 7.35 -0.57 15.48
C VAL A 172 8.43 0.49 15.59
N LEU A 173 8.24 1.62 14.93
CA LEU A 173 9.20 2.72 14.92
C LEU A 173 8.45 4.05 15.06
N ASP A 174 8.87 4.85 16.03
CA ASP A 174 8.34 6.19 16.27
C ASP A 174 9.49 7.19 16.39
N GLN A 175 9.71 7.97 15.35
CA GLN A 175 10.79 8.97 15.31
C GLN A 175 10.47 10.22 16.13
N SER A 176 9.20 10.46 16.49
CA SER A 176 8.82 11.61 17.33
C SER A 176 9.40 11.52 18.74
N VAL A 177 9.64 10.31 19.24
CA VAL A 177 10.27 10.10 20.55
C VAL A 177 11.66 10.71 20.59
N VAL A 178 12.47 10.48 19.56
CA VAL A 178 13.83 11.06 19.46
C VAL A 178 13.76 12.57 19.30
N LEU A 179 12.80 13.08 18.53
CA LEU A 179 12.59 14.51 18.36
C LEU A 179 12.22 15.19 19.67
N ASN A 180 11.26 14.65 20.43
CA ASN A 180 10.84 15.16 21.72
C ASN A 180 12.01 15.20 22.72
N GLN A 181 12.80 14.13 22.80
CA GLN A 181 13.98 14.09 23.66
C GLN A 181 15.00 15.19 23.32
N ARG A 182 15.19 15.50 22.04
CA ARG A 182 16.07 16.60 21.60
C ARG A 182 15.50 17.97 21.97
N ILE A 183 14.20 18.15 21.80
CA ILE A 183 13.50 19.39 22.21
C ILE A 183 13.66 19.59 23.73
N ASP A 184 13.40 18.56 24.53
CA ASP A 184 13.52 18.62 25.97
C ASP A 184 14.95 18.98 26.43
N LEU A 185 15.96 18.40 25.79
CA LEU A 185 17.36 18.74 26.05
C LEU A 185 17.65 20.19 25.71
N LEU A 186 17.17 20.72 24.59
CA LEU A 186 17.38 22.11 24.20
C LEU A 186 16.68 23.07 25.16
N VAL A 187 15.43 22.78 25.50
CA VAL A 187 14.65 23.60 26.46
C VAL A 187 15.34 23.61 27.84
N ASN A 188 15.71 22.45 28.36
CA ASN A 188 16.38 22.34 29.65
C ASN A 188 17.72 23.10 29.67
N ASN A 189 18.55 22.92 28.65
CA ASN A 189 19.82 23.64 28.53
C ASN A 189 19.58 25.14 28.36
N GLY A 190 18.57 25.56 27.62
CA GLY A 190 18.17 26.95 27.47
C GLY A 190 17.74 27.59 28.82
N VAL A 191 16.90 26.89 29.58
CA VAL A 191 16.44 27.33 30.89
C VAL A 191 17.62 27.47 31.88
N ILE A 192 18.48 26.44 31.93
CA ILE A 192 19.67 26.46 32.80
C ILE A 192 20.60 27.62 32.40
N GLY A 193 20.89 27.78 31.12
CA GLY A 193 21.72 28.87 30.60
C GLY A 193 21.12 30.23 30.90
N PHE A 194 19.82 30.41 30.75
CA PHE A 194 19.11 31.65 31.09
C PHE A 194 19.18 31.97 32.57
N LEU A 195 18.98 30.97 33.45
CA LEU A 195 19.09 31.14 34.90
C LEU A 195 20.52 31.53 35.31
N LEU A 196 21.54 30.92 34.69
CA LEU A 196 22.93 31.28 34.93
C LEU A 196 23.22 32.74 34.54
N VAL A 197 22.73 33.17 33.38
CA VAL A 197 22.87 34.57 32.92
C VAL A 197 22.20 35.52 33.92
N LEU A 198 20.98 35.22 34.38
CA LEU A 198 20.30 36.03 35.39
C LEU A 198 21.06 36.06 36.68
N LEU A 199 21.63 34.93 37.13
CA LEU A 199 22.45 34.86 38.35
C LEU A 199 23.69 35.74 38.22
N PHE A 200 24.41 35.68 37.11
CA PHE A 200 25.58 36.52 36.88
C PHE A 200 25.20 38.00 36.81
N LEU A 201 24.12 38.36 36.13
CA LEU A 201 23.62 39.73 36.09
C LEU A 201 23.26 40.23 37.49
N ALA A 202 22.59 39.42 38.32
CA ALA A 202 22.26 39.76 39.70
C ALA A 202 23.48 39.96 40.58
N LEU A 203 24.56 39.18 40.35
CA LEU A 203 25.81 39.31 41.09
C LEU A 203 26.65 40.55 40.70
N PHE A 204 26.64 40.91 39.43
CA PHE A 204 27.49 41.97 38.89
C PHE A 204 26.77 43.30 38.71
N LEU A 205 25.45 43.31 38.47
CA LEU A 205 24.65 44.53 38.52
C LEU A 205 24.27 44.82 39.94
N ASN A 206 24.82 45.95 40.44
CA ASN A 206 24.49 46.44 41.75
C ASN A 206 23.00 46.81 41.85
N LEU A 207 22.19 46.05 42.58
CA LEU A 207 20.74 46.24 42.76
C LEU A 207 20.36 47.59 43.42
N ARG A 208 21.29 48.55 43.45
CA ARG A 208 21.16 49.88 44.03
C ARG A 208 21.18 51.03 43.02
N LEU A 209 20.54 50.82 41.90
CA LEU A 209 20.13 51.91 40.99
C LEU A 209 18.63 52.06 40.99
#